data_4c1b0bc2ea4fd0cf625f9ca0b2e2bd5c
#
_entry.id   4c1b0bc2ea4fd0cf625f9ca0b2e2bd5c
#
_cell.length_a   1.000
_cell.length_b   1.000
_cell.length_c   1.000
_cell.angle_alpha   90.00
_cell.angle_beta   90.00
_cell.angle_gamma   90.00
#
_symmetry.space_group_name_H-M   'P 1'
#
loop_
_entity.id
_entity.type
_entity.pdbx_description
1 polymer ?
#
loop_
_entity_poly.entity_id
_entity_poly.type
_entity_poly.pdbx_seq_one_letter_code
_entity_poly.pdbx_strand_id
1 'polypeptide(L)'
;MREPLGLSGYAVDTIETAVDWKNVEKTMVSIEENIRNALNDENENVFVYSHLSHVYKQGSSIYTTYIFRIGNSYEEGMNRWKKIKELGSLAILKAGGTISHQHGVGLDHKNYLVTEKGEIGIDMINSIFTCLDPLETMNSGKLTHKSDNV
;
A
#
# COMPACT_ATOMS: atom_id res chain seq x y z
N MET A 1 19.63 -5.72 6.08
CA MET A 1 19.52 -4.25 5.95
C MET A 1 18.49 -3.65 6.92
N ARG A 2 17.33 -4.29 7.19
CA ARG A 2 16.29 -3.75 8.10
C ARG A 2 16.75 -3.63 9.56
N GLU A 3 17.40 -4.66 10.11
CA GLU A 3 17.85 -4.65 11.52
C GLU A 3 18.83 -3.53 11.87
N PRO A 4 19.94 -3.27 11.12
CA PRO A 4 20.82 -2.17 11.42
C PRO A 4 20.15 -0.80 11.37
N LEU A 5 19.22 -0.59 10.43
CA LEU A 5 18.45 0.64 10.34
C LEU A 5 17.50 0.81 11.54
N GLY A 6 16.84 -0.27 11.97
CA GLY A 6 15.99 -0.25 13.17
C GLY A 6 16.76 0.14 14.43
N LEU A 7 17.95 -0.41 14.62
CA LEU A 7 18.85 -0.05 15.73
C LEU A 7 19.30 1.41 15.67
N SER A 8 19.31 2.02 14.49
CA SER A 8 19.66 3.44 14.26
C SER A 8 18.43 4.37 14.27
N GLY A 9 17.25 3.89 14.66
CA GLY A 9 16.03 4.69 14.74
C GLY A 9 15.32 4.93 13.41
N TYR A 10 15.57 4.09 12.39
CA TYR A 10 14.91 4.16 11.09
C TYR A 10 14.02 2.94 10.84
N ALA A 11 12.90 3.17 10.18
CA ALA A 11 12.06 2.11 9.62
C ALA A 11 12.19 2.07 8.10
N VAL A 12 12.00 0.87 7.55
CA VAL A 12 12.01 0.61 6.10
C VAL A 12 10.76 -0.17 5.74
N ASP A 13 10.03 0.30 4.76
CA ASP A 13 8.91 -0.45 4.19
C ASP A 13 8.84 -0.25 2.67
N THR A 14 7.92 -0.96 2.03
CA THR A 14 7.77 -0.99 0.59
C THR A 14 6.32 -0.92 0.18
N ILE A 15 6.07 -0.42 -1.04
CA ILE A 15 4.79 -0.45 -1.71
C ILE A 15 5.04 -0.85 -3.16
N GLU A 16 4.18 -1.70 -3.71
CA GLU A 16 4.33 -2.15 -5.08
C GLU A 16 2.99 -2.09 -5.82
N THR A 17 3.03 -1.57 -7.04
CA THR A 17 1.90 -1.50 -7.97
C THR A 17 2.30 -2.01 -9.35
N ALA A 18 1.33 -2.20 -10.22
CA ALA A 18 1.56 -2.45 -11.65
C ALA A 18 0.64 -1.59 -12.49
N VAL A 19 1.18 -1.03 -13.57
CA VAL A 19 0.47 -0.15 -14.51
C VAL A 19 0.92 -0.42 -15.96
N ASP A 20 0.10 0.00 -16.93
CA ASP A 20 0.47 0.00 -18.34
C ASP A 20 1.71 0.86 -18.61
N TRP A 21 2.52 0.50 -19.63
CA TRP A 21 3.76 1.21 -20.01
C TRP A 21 3.60 2.71 -20.14
N LYS A 22 2.52 3.17 -20.74
CA LYS A 22 2.22 4.62 -20.93
C LYS A 22 2.09 5.39 -19.61
N ASN A 23 1.90 4.68 -18.49
CA ASN A 23 1.65 5.25 -17.17
C ASN A 23 2.83 5.07 -16.21
N VAL A 24 3.81 4.21 -16.54
CA VAL A 24 4.89 3.81 -15.61
C VAL A 24 5.63 5.02 -15.05
N GLU A 25 6.18 5.87 -15.92
CA GLU A 25 7.00 7.02 -15.49
C GLU A 25 6.21 7.97 -14.59
N LYS A 26 5.03 8.41 -15.03
CA LYS A 26 4.21 9.36 -14.27
C LYS A 26 3.73 8.79 -12.94
N THR A 27 3.44 7.48 -12.90
CA THR A 27 3.02 6.81 -11.67
C THR A 27 4.18 6.70 -10.69
N MET A 28 5.36 6.31 -11.17
CA MET A 28 6.57 6.23 -10.35
C MET A 28 6.92 7.59 -9.72
N VAL A 29 6.95 8.64 -10.53
CA VAL A 29 7.21 10.01 -10.05
C VAL A 29 6.16 10.44 -9.01
N SER A 30 4.88 10.21 -9.30
CA SER A 30 3.79 10.58 -8.38
C SER A 30 3.90 9.84 -7.04
N ILE A 31 4.18 8.54 -7.03
CA ILE A 31 4.36 7.77 -5.80
C ILE A 31 5.54 8.33 -4.99
N GLU A 32 6.69 8.52 -5.64
CA GLU A 32 7.89 9.03 -4.97
C GLU A 32 7.69 10.43 -4.38
N GLU A 33 7.05 11.34 -5.12
CA GLU A 33 6.78 12.70 -4.64
C GLU A 33 5.84 12.71 -3.44
N ASN A 34 4.73 11.94 -3.49
CA ASN A 34 3.80 11.84 -2.37
C ASN A 34 4.45 11.25 -1.12
N ILE A 35 5.25 10.21 -1.28
CA ILE A 35 5.98 9.57 -0.18
C ILE A 35 7.07 10.49 0.37
N ARG A 36 7.86 11.12 -0.49
CA ARG A 36 8.96 12.02 -0.09
C ARG A 36 8.48 13.18 0.74
N ASN A 37 7.30 13.71 0.41
CA ASN A 37 6.72 14.88 1.06
C ASN A 37 5.79 14.52 2.23
N ALA A 38 5.62 13.24 2.54
CA ALA A 38 4.63 12.77 3.51
C ALA A 38 4.82 13.34 4.93
N LEU A 39 6.05 13.65 5.33
CA LEU A 39 6.38 14.14 6.66
C LEU A 39 6.88 15.59 6.68
N ASN A 40 6.64 16.36 5.62
CA ASN A 40 7.08 17.75 5.54
C ASN A 40 6.50 18.64 6.66
N ASP A 41 5.29 18.37 7.12
CA ASP A 41 4.67 19.08 8.24
C ASP A 41 5.30 18.76 9.60
N GLU A 42 6.05 17.66 9.68
CA GLU A 42 6.85 17.30 10.85
C GLU A 42 8.33 17.75 10.71
N ASN A 43 8.67 18.44 9.62
CA ASN A 43 10.05 18.81 9.26
C ASN A 43 11.00 17.60 9.19
N GLU A 44 10.46 16.44 8.76
CA GLU A 44 11.18 15.18 8.59
C GLU A 44 11.25 14.78 7.12
N ASN A 45 12.37 14.15 6.74
CA ASN A 45 12.59 13.69 5.38
C ASN A 45 12.32 12.19 5.25
N VAL A 46 11.66 11.80 4.16
CA VAL A 46 11.53 10.40 3.76
C VAL A 46 12.46 10.13 2.58
N PHE A 47 13.40 9.20 2.75
CA PHE A 47 14.19 8.71 1.63
C PHE A 47 13.38 7.69 0.85
N VAL A 48 13.21 7.91 -0.44
CA VAL A 48 12.38 7.07 -1.31
C VAL A 48 13.04 6.86 -2.67
N TYR A 49 12.94 5.65 -3.16
CA TYR A 49 13.38 5.27 -4.52
C TYR A 49 12.54 4.12 -5.04
N SER A 50 12.44 4.04 -6.37
CA SER A 50 11.69 2.99 -7.05
C SER A 50 12.54 2.29 -8.10
N HIS A 51 12.13 1.06 -8.44
CA HIS A 51 12.63 0.33 -9.59
C HIS A 51 11.51 -0.50 -10.23
N LEU A 52 11.73 -0.91 -11.47
CA LEU A 52 10.83 -1.82 -12.18
C LEU A 52 11.19 -3.26 -11.80
N SER A 53 10.36 -3.90 -10.98
CA SER A 53 10.63 -5.26 -10.46
C SER A 53 10.22 -6.35 -11.44
N HIS A 54 9.10 -6.18 -12.14
CA HIS A 54 8.57 -7.12 -13.11
C HIS A 54 8.15 -6.40 -14.40
N VAL A 55 8.54 -6.98 -15.53
CA VAL A 55 8.29 -6.46 -16.86
C VAL A 55 7.30 -7.36 -17.58
N TYR A 56 6.17 -6.80 -18.00
CA TYR A 56 5.11 -7.48 -18.72
C TYR A 56 4.97 -6.92 -20.14
N LYS A 57 4.27 -7.64 -20.99
CA LYS A 57 4.00 -7.17 -22.36
C LYS A 57 3.23 -5.84 -22.36
N GLN A 58 2.26 -5.67 -21.43
CA GLN A 58 1.38 -4.51 -21.36
C GLN A 58 1.92 -3.40 -20.46
N GLY A 59 2.81 -3.69 -19.52
CA GLY A 59 3.26 -2.73 -18.52
C GLY A 59 4.38 -3.25 -17.65
N SER A 60 4.55 -2.62 -16.49
CA SER A 60 5.54 -3.02 -15.50
C SER A 60 5.03 -2.80 -14.10
N SER A 61 5.56 -3.59 -13.16
CA SER A 61 5.42 -3.23 -11.75
C SER A 61 6.44 -2.17 -11.36
N ILE A 62 6.04 -1.34 -10.40
CA ILE A 62 6.85 -0.29 -9.78
C ILE A 62 6.99 -0.67 -8.31
N TYR A 63 8.19 -1.04 -7.91
CA TYR A 63 8.53 -1.38 -6.53
C TYR A 63 9.19 -0.18 -5.87
N THR A 64 8.52 0.42 -4.91
CA THR A 64 8.97 1.61 -4.20
C THR A 64 9.37 1.26 -2.79
N THR A 65 10.61 1.58 -2.43
CA THR A 65 11.16 1.44 -1.07
C THR A 65 11.25 2.81 -0.43
N TYR A 66 10.88 2.91 0.83
CA TYR A 66 11.01 4.15 1.60
C TYR A 66 11.59 3.90 2.98
N ILE A 67 12.37 4.89 3.45
CA ILE A 67 13.08 4.86 4.74
C ILE A 67 12.75 6.17 5.46
N PHE A 68 12.37 6.08 6.72
CA PHE A 68 12.00 7.24 7.53
C PHE A 68 12.43 7.06 8.99
N ARG A 69 12.56 8.15 9.73
CA ARG A 69 12.84 8.10 11.17
C ARG A 69 11.61 7.66 11.94
N ILE A 70 11.78 6.69 12.84
CA ILE A 70 10.71 6.21 13.72
C ILE A 70 10.21 7.32 14.66
N GLY A 71 11.10 8.24 15.05
CA GLY A 71 10.81 9.26 16.06
C GLY A 71 11.16 8.77 17.47
N ASN A 72 10.52 9.34 18.47
CA ASN A 72 10.85 9.12 19.88
C ASN A 72 10.05 7.97 20.53
N SER A 73 9.03 7.46 19.84
CA SER A 73 8.17 6.38 20.35
C SER A 73 7.69 5.45 19.22
N TYR A 74 7.27 4.25 19.61
CA TYR A 74 6.61 3.31 18.70
C TYR A 74 5.35 3.92 18.06
N GLU A 75 4.55 4.65 18.83
CA GLU A 75 3.33 5.27 18.36
C GLU A 75 3.62 6.34 17.29
N GLU A 76 4.62 7.18 17.51
CA GLU A 76 5.07 8.17 16.53
C GLU A 76 5.49 7.48 15.23
N GLY A 77 6.31 6.44 15.32
CA GLY A 77 6.75 5.66 14.16
C GLY A 77 5.58 5.02 13.40
N MET A 78 4.59 4.49 14.10
CA MET A 78 3.39 3.91 13.49
C MET A 78 2.51 4.96 12.80
N ASN A 79 2.38 6.15 13.38
CA ASN A 79 1.63 7.25 12.77
C ASN A 79 2.31 7.75 11.49
N ARG A 80 3.63 7.92 11.51
CA ARG A 80 4.45 8.25 10.33
C ARG A 80 4.31 7.20 9.24
N TRP A 81 4.42 5.92 9.60
CA TRP A 81 4.25 4.81 8.67
C TRP A 81 2.86 4.83 8.01
N LYS A 82 1.80 4.97 8.79
CA LYS A 82 0.42 5.04 8.27
C LYS A 82 0.26 6.18 7.27
N LYS A 83 0.75 7.37 7.61
CA LYS A 83 0.68 8.56 6.76
C LYS A 83 1.42 8.37 5.42
N ILE A 84 2.64 7.83 5.46
CA ILE A 84 3.42 7.53 4.25
C ILE A 84 2.70 6.48 3.40
N LYS A 85 2.22 5.39 4.02
CA LYS A 85 1.50 4.30 3.36
C LYS A 85 0.23 4.79 2.68
N GLU A 86 -0.54 5.64 3.36
CA GLU A 86 -1.76 6.23 2.82
C GLU A 86 -1.48 7.08 1.58
N LEU A 87 -0.54 8.01 1.66
CA LEU A 87 -0.21 8.89 0.53
C LEU A 87 0.32 8.12 -0.68
N GLY A 88 1.15 7.11 -0.46
CA GLY A 88 1.59 6.21 -1.52
C GLY A 88 0.44 5.41 -2.13
N SER A 89 -0.46 4.87 -1.32
CA SER A 89 -1.65 4.13 -1.78
C SER A 89 -2.60 5.01 -2.59
N LEU A 90 -2.87 6.23 -2.14
CA LEU A 90 -3.71 7.19 -2.87
C LEU A 90 -3.09 7.60 -4.21
N ALA A 91 -1.76 7.75 -4.28
CA ALA A 91 -1.06 8.02 -5.53
C ALA A 91 -1.21 6.86 -6.53
N ILE A 92 -1.12 5.61 -6.07
CA ILE A 92 -1.36 4.41 -6.87
C ILE A 92 -2.79 4.40 -7.43
N LEU A 93 -3.80 4.58 -6.59
CA LEU A 93 -5.20 4.57 -6.99
C LEU A 93 -5.50 5.67 -8.03
N LYS A 94 -4.99 6.88 -7.80
CA LYS A 94 -5.14 8.00 -8.74
C LYS A 94 -4.53 7.71 -10.12
N ALA A 95 -3.48 6.91 -10.16
CA ALA A 95 -2.84 6.48 -11.40
C ALA A 95 -3.55 5.30 -12.10
N GLY A 96 -4.56 4.69 -11.45
CA GLY A 96 -5.23 3.48 -11.93
C GLY A 96 -4.37 2.22 -11.82
N GLY A 97 -3.39 2.22 -10.92
CA GLY A 97 -2.57 1.06 -10.62
C GLY A 97 -3.26 0.07 -9.68
N THR A 98 -2.81 -1.19 -9.67
CA THR A 98 -3.27 -2.14 -8.66
C THR A 98 -2.77 -1.74 -7.28
N ILE A 99 -3.65 -1.80 -6.27
CA ILE A 99 -3.29 -1.34 -4.91
C ILE A 99 -2.20 -2.20 -4.25
N SER A 100 -2.07 -3.43 -4.66
CA SER A 100 -1.03 -4.34 -4.18
C SER A 100 -0.63 -5.32 -5.27
N HIS A 101 0.64 -5.29 -5.65
CA HIS A 101 1.23 -6.24 -6.59
C HIS A 101 2.14 -7.19 -5.81
N GLN A 102 1.85 -8.50 -5.82
CA GLN A 102 2.56 -9.59 -5.13
C GLN A 102 2.64 -9.54 -3.59
N HIS A 103 2.34 -8.40 -2.95
CA HIS A 103 2.43 -8.26 -1.49
C HIS A 103 1.18 -8.71 -0.75
N GLY A 104 0.07 -8.95 -1.47
CA GLY A 104 -1.24 -9.21 -0.88
C GLY A 104 -1.90 -7.94 -0.32
N VAL A 105 -3.22 -7.97 -0.25
CA VAL A 105 -4.01 -6.83 0.25
C VAL A 105 -3.96 -6.75 1.78
N GLY A 106 -4.23 -7.85 2.46
CA GLY A 106 -4.18 -7.95 3.92
C GLY A 106 -5.04 -6.90 4.63
N LEU A 107 -4.50 -6.35 5.71
CA LEU A 107 -5.08 -5.22 6.45
C LEU A 107 -4.65 -3.87 5.89
N ASP A 108 -3.43 -3.79 5.37
CA ASP A 108 -2.78 -2.53 5.00
C ASP A 108 -3.44 -1.87 3.79
N HIS A 109 -3.98 -2.67 2.88
CA HIS A 109 -4.53 -2.19 1.61
C HIS A 109 -6.04 -2.39 1.45
N LYS A 110 -6.72 -3.05 2.41
CA LYS A 110 -8.15 -3.37 2.28
C LYS A 110 -9.05 -2.16 2.10
N ASN A 111 -8.72 -1.03 2.75
CA ASN A 111 -9.49 0.21 2.65
C ASN A 111 -9.51 0.81 1.25
N TYR A 112 -8.55 0.43 0.42
CA TYR A 112 -8.38 0.94 -0.94
C TYR A 112 -8.92 -0.02 -2.00
N LEU A 113 -9.21 -1.27 -1.63
CA LEU A 113 -9.58 -2.32 -2.58
C LEU A 113 -10.90 -2.03 -3.28
N VAL A 114 -11.86 -1.41 -2.59
CA VAL A 114 -13.14 -1.00 -3.17
C VAL A 114 -12.96 -0.03 -4.35
N THR A 115 -12.00 0.88 -4.28
CA THR A 115 -11.72 1.81 -5.37
C THR A 115 -11.21 1.08 -6.62
N GLU A 116 -10.45 0.00 -6.44
CA GLU A 116 -9.92 -0.81 -7.55
C GLU A 116 -10.98 -1.77 -8.12
N LYS A 117 -11.74 -2.46 -7.27
CA LYS A 117 -12.65 -3.55 -7.67
C LYS A 117 -14.11 -3.11 -7.88
N GLY A 118 -14.49 -1.93 -7.36
CA GLY A 118 -15.88 -1.46 -7.30
C GLY A 118 -16.72 -2.22 -6.28
N GLU A 119 -17.88 -1.67 -5.93
CA GLU A 119 -18.80 -2.26 -4.94
C GLU A 119 -19.21 -3.68 -5.32
N ILE A 120 -19.60 -3.90 -6.59
CA ILE A 120 -20.02 -5.23 -7.08
C ILE A 120 -18.86 -6.25 -6.93
N GLY A 121 -17.62 -5.84 -7.21
CA GLY A 121 -16.47 -6.72 -7.04
C GLY A 121 -16.23 -7.11 -5.57
N ILE A 122 -16.43 -6.18 -4.65
CA ILE A 122 -16.36 -6.45 -3.21
C ILE A 122 -17.48 -7.38 -2.76
N ASP A 123 -18.71 -7.16 -3.24
CA ASP A 123 -19.86 -8.02 -2.93
C ASP A 123 -19.67 -9.46 -3.42
N MET A 124 -19.08 -9.63 -4.60
CA MET A 124 -18.74 -10.96 -5.11
C MET A 124 -17.70 -11.65 -4.22
N ILE A 125 -16.66 -10.95 -3.80
CA ILE A 125 -15.64 -11.47 -2.88
C ILE A 125 -16.27 -11.88 -1.54
N ASN A 126 -17.09 -11.01 -0.97
CA ASN A 126 -17.78 -11.28 0.30
C ASN A 126 -18.75 -12.47 0.19
N SER A 127 -19.45 -12.61 -0.93
CA SER A 127 -20.35 -13.76 -1.18
C SER A 127 -19.59 -15.08 -1.20
N ILE A 128 -18.39 -15.10 -1.81
CA ILE A 128 -17.51 -16.29 -1.81
C ILE A 128 -17.07 -16.61 -0.37
N PHE A 129 -16.66 -15.62 0.41
CA PHE A 129 -16.24 -15.82 1.79
C PHE A 129 -17.37 -16.35 2.66
N THR A 130 -18.58 -15.77 2.57
CA THR A 130 -19.75 -16.23 3.31
C THR A 130 -20.13 -17.67 2.93
N CYS A 131 -19.98 -18.04 1.66
CA CYS A 131 -20.26 -19.40 1.20
C CYS A 131 -19.29 -20.43 1.77
N LEU A 132 -17.98 -20.10 1.81
CA LEU A 132 -16.94 -21.06 2.17
C LEU A 132 -16.57 -21.03 3.66
N ASP A 133 -16.71 -19.90 4.33
CA ASP A 133 -16.41 -19.69 5.75
C ASP A 133 -17.48 -18.84 6.44
N PRO A 134 -18.71 -19.36 6.57
CA PRO A 134 -19.85 -18.59 7.10
C PRO A 134 -19.66 -18.12 8.55
N LEU A 135 -18.77 -18.77 9.30
CA LEU A 135 -18.43 -18.41 10.69
C LEU A 135 -17.24 -17.48 10.79
N GLU A 136 -16.62 -17.10 9.68
CA GLU A 136 -15.43 -16.24 9.62
C GLU A 136 -14.30 -16.71 10.54
N THR A 137 -14.00 -17.98 10.50
CA THR A 137 -12.94 -18.60 11.29
C THR A 137 -11.56 -18.45 10.65
N MET A 138 -11.50 -18.17 9.34
CA MET A 138 -10.27 -18.10 8.56
C MET A 138 -9.97 -16.65 8.16
N ASN A 139 -8.88 -16.09 8.68
CA ASN A 139 -8.37 -14.76 8.31
C ASN A 139 -9.43 -13.62 8.40
N SER A 140 -10.28 -13.64 9.42
CA SER A 140 -11.32 -12.65 9.62
C SER A 140 -10.80 -11.21 9.51
N GLY A 141 -11.57 -10.35 8.84
CA GLY A 141 -11.28 -8.92 8.70
C GLY A 141 -10.13 -8.57 7.75
N LYS A 142 -9.59 -9.54 7.01
CA LYS A 142 -8.62 -9.31 5.93
C LYS A 142 -9.35 -9.09 4.60
N LEU A 143 -8.70 -8.44 3.67
CA LEU A 143 -9.13 -8.19 2.29
C LEU A 143 -10.31 -7.22 2.18
N THR A 144 -11.42 -7.50 2.80
CA THR A 144 -12.63 -6.69 2.77
C THR A 144 -13.10 -6.33 4.16
N HIS A 145 -13.94 -5.31 4.26
CA HIS A 145 -14.75 -5.07 5.44
C HIS A 145 -16.01 -5.91 5.34
N LYS A 146 -16.46 -6.50 6.44
CA LYS A 146 -17.81 -7.05 6.49
C LYS A 146 -18.79 -5.94 6.13
N SER A 147 -19.71 -6.20 5.21
CA SER A 147 -20.91 -5.38 5.13
C SER A 147 -21.69 -5.60 6.43
N ASP A 148 -21.89 -4.54 7.23
CA ASP A 148 -22.73 -4.57 8.45
C ASP A 148 -24.22 -4.84 8.13
N ASN A 149 -24.48 -5.54 7.03
CA ASN A 149 -25.82 -5.85 6.53
C ASN A 149 -26.09 -7.34 6.65
N VAL A 150 -26.48 -7.77 7.84
CA VAL A 150 -27.49 -8.83 8.03
C VAL A 150 -28.39 -8.40 9.16
#